data_1eec75bfa2b1d32ad1c1117d610bf768
#
_entry.id   1eec75bfa2b1d32ad1c1117d610bf768
#
_cell.length_a   1.000
_cell.length_b   1.000
_cell.length_c   1.000
_cell.angle_alpha   90.00
_cell.angle_beta   90.00
_cell.angle_gamma   90.00
#
_symmetry.space_group_name_H-M   'P 1'
#
loop_
_entity.id
_entity.type
_entity.pdbx_description
1 polymer ?
#
loop_
_entity_poly.entity_id
_entity_poly.type
_entity_poly.pdbx_seq_one_letter_code
_entity_poly.pdbx_strand_id
1 'polypeptide(L)'
;MGAETQPRVLISARDPSTAGAVKILVEEFLNNGQVELILATQFPATQSLSKIFKSIKHINVPDLPDDDELINYARKLLDEIQPDIVITGISGPGYGIDEVLLATCARDDASPYAVQSYWGDINEAFGAKAQVYLVIDDFAAKLTSQKTGKPTEVIGSMTYRDYNQFDTEQIRADFREEFIGNFDLLIGLIGQPIEASNSYDITLKAFADALGEQHLDIGIVYRPHPKETFEQRERTRDIFSKQGVTLYEGENFELETLLCGMDLVVSAFSTCGYDLQQLLLVSEKPLAVPVYLMFEEKLTRWFKEFTGLENIPMSDRGLAIVIESKSELAGIFDLESVRSKKLECWKSVREFFPESSKGAKVAVELILNNYKTKQKLC
;
A
#
# COMPACT_ATOMS: atom_id res chain seq x y z
N MET A 1 11.84 0.53 -45.13
CA MET A 1 11.67 0.58 -43.67
C MET A 1 10.40 -0.19 -43.37
N GLY A 2 10.50 -1.41 -42.85
CA GLY A 2 9.34 -2.14 -42.37
C GLY A 2 8.73 -1.37 -41.24
N ALA A 3 7.41 -1.30 -41.16
CA ALA A 3 6.71 -0.76 -40.00
C ALA A 3 7.14 -1.60 -38.79
N GLU A 4 7.80 -0.99 -37.79
CA GLU A 4 8.06 -1.67 -36.53
C GLU A 4 6.69 -2.05 -35.97
N THR A 5 6.48 -3.35 -35.80
CA THR A 5 5.26 -3.86 -35.18
C THR A 5 5.26 -3.41 -33.72
N GLN A 6 4.16 -2.80 -33.31
CA GLN A 6 4.01 -2.39 -31.90
C GLN A 6 4.06 -3.64 -31.01
N PRO A 7 4.80 -3.63 -29.88
CA PRO A 7 4.81 -4.75 -28.96
C PRO A 7 3.43 -4.98 -28.33
N ARG A 8 3.06 -6.24 -28.19
CA ARG A 8 1.85 -6.66 -27.48
C ARG A 8 2.13 -6.80 -26.00
N VAL A 9 1.41 -6.05 -25.19
CA VAL A 9 1.52 -6.06 -23.74
C VAL A 9 0.27 -6.65 -23.12
N LEU A 10 0.42 -7.79 -22.47
CA LEU A 10 -0.62 -8.39 -21.64
C LEU A 10 -0.44 -7.97 -20.20
N ILE A 11 -1.44 -7.28 -19.63
CA ILE A 11 -1.46 -6.90 -18.20
C ILE A 11 -2.55 -7.72 -17.50
N SER A 12 -2.28 -8.20 -16.28
CA SER A 12 -3.30 -8.89 -15.48
C SER A 12 -3.45 -8.31 -14.08
N ALA A 13 -4.64 -8.49 -13.50
CA ALA A 13 -4.94 -8.21 -12.10
C ALA A 13 -6.06 -9.10 -11.58
N ARG A 14 -5.88 -9.65 -10.37
CA ARG A 14 -6.89 -10.38 -9.62
C ARG A 14 -7.33 -9.62 -8.37
N ASP A 15 -6.41 -9.07 -7.60
CA ASP A 15 -6.72 -8.43 -6.33
C ASP A 15 -7.02 -6.93 -6.45
N PRO A 16 -7.92 -6.39 -5.59
CA PRO A 16 -8.23 -4.96 -5.58
C PRO A 16 -7.02 -4.07 -5.27
N SER A 17 -6.10 -4.53 -4.43
CA SER A 17 -4.88 -3.80 -4.06
C SER A 17 -3.98 -3.53 -5.25
N THR A 18 -3.79 -4.53 -6.11
CA THR A 18 -2.99 -4.41 -7.34
C THR A 18 -3.77 -3.78 -8.47
N ALA A 19 -5.11 -3.91 -8.48
CA ALA A 19 -5.96 -3.30 -9.51
C ALA A 19 -5.78 -1.78 -9.61
N GLY A 20 -5.57 -1.09 -8.48
CA GLY A 20 -5.29 0.35 -8.46
C GLY A 20 -4.00 0.69 -9.21
N ALA A 21 -2.91 0.00 -8.92
CA ALA A 21 -1.62 0.19 -9.58
C ALA A 21 -1.68 -0.20 -11.07
N VAL A 22 -2.33 -1.33 -11.39
CA VAL A 22 -2.54 -1.79 -12.77
C VAL A 22 -3.34 -0.79 -13.57
N LYS A 23 -4.40 -0.19 -13.00
CA LYS A 23 -5.18 0.87 -13.66
C LYS A 23 -4.28 2.01 -14.13
N ILE A 24 -3.46 2.52 -13.24
CA ILE A 24 -2.59 3.67 -13.50
C ILE A 24 -1.53 3.32 -14.55
N LEU A 25 -0.98 2.11 -14.48
CA LEU A 25 -0.03 1.63 -15.47
C LEU A 25 -0.66 1.49 -16.88
N VAL A 26 -1.89 0.98 -16.95
CA VAL A 26 -2.67 0.89 -18.21
C VAL A 26 -2.92 2.28 -18.80
N GLU A 27 -3.34 3.24 -17.98
CA GLU A 27 -3.54 4.63 -18.42
C GLU A 27 -2.25 5.22 -19.01
N GLU A 28 -1.09 4.95 -18.38
CA GLU A 28 0.20 5.45 -18.87
C GLU A 28 0.61 4.78 -20.19
N PHE A 29 0.38 3.47 -20.36
CA PHE A 29 0.63 2.80 -21.64
C PHE A 29 -0.27 3.35 -22.76
N LEU A 30 -1.54 3.64 -22.45
CA LEU A 30 -2.46 4.24 -23.42
C LEU A 30 -2.00 5.65 -23.84
N ASN A 31 -1.55 6.45 -22.88
CA ASN A 31 -1.00 7.79 -23.15
C ASN A 31 0.28 7.73 -23.99
N ASN A 32 1.12 6.73 -23.77
CA ASN A 32 2.35 6.50 -24.53
C ASN A 32 2.06 6.09 -25.99
N GLY A 33 1.02 5.28 -26.24
CA GLY A 33 0.53 4.91 -27.56
C GLY A 33 1.47 4.00 -28.39
N GLN A 34 2.52 3.44 -27.82
CA GLN A 34 3.53 2.64 -28.55
C GLN A 34 3.28 1.11 -28.47
N VAL A 35 2.17 0.67 -27.90
CA VAL A 35 1.88 -0.76 -27.66
C VAL A 35 0.47 -1.16 -28.10
N GLU A 36 0.29 -2.43 -28.42
CA GLU A 36 -1.02 -3.07 -28.43
C GLU A 36 -1.30 -3.62 -27.02
N LEU A 37 -2.27 -3.03 -26.32
CA LEU A 37 -2.53 -3.32 -24.91
C LEU A 37 -3.73 -4.26 -24.74
N ILE A 38 -3.53 -5.33 -23.97
CA ILE A 38 -4.55 -6.31 -23.60
C ILE A 38 -4.59 -6.39 -22.07
N LEU A 39 -5.79 -6.29 -21.48
CA LEU A 39 -6.01 -6.41 -20.04
C LEU A 39 -6.80 -7.67 -19.71
N ALA A 40 -6.22 -8.56 -18.92
CA ALA A 40 -6.88 -9.74 -18.37
C ALA A 40 -7.19 -9.52 -16.88
N THR A 41 -8.46 -9.62 -16.48
CA THR A 41 -8.82 -9.45 -15.06
C THR A 41 -9.60 -10.64 -14.54
N GLN A 42 -9.36 -10.99 -13.30
CA GLN A 42 -10.12 -11.99 -12.56
C GLN A 42 -10.85 -11.31 -11.37
N PHE A 43 -11.95 -11.91 -10.91
CA PHE A 43 -12.65 -11.40 -9.72
C PHE A 43 -11.73 -11.46 -8.48
N PRO A 44 -11.72 -10.42 -7.61
CA PRO A 44 -12.60 -9.23 -7.59
C PRO A 44 -12.11 -8.03 -8.42
N ALA A 45 -10.89 -7.99 -8.96
CA ALA A 45 -10.36 -6.83 -9.71
C ALA A 45 -11.22 -6.48 -10.94
N THR A 46 -11.88 -7.45 -11.56
CA THR A 46 -12.77 -7.24 -12.70
C THR A 46 -13.85 -6.19 -12.41
N GLN A 47 -14.37 -6.14 -11.17
CA GLN A 47 -15.43 -5.18 -10.81
C GLN A 47 -14.95 -3.72 -10.91
N SER A 48 -13.73 -3.44 -10.47
CA SER A 48 -13.16 -2.10 -10.47
C SER A 48 -12.62 -1.67 -11.83
N LEU A 49 -12.06 -2.61 -12.61
CA LEU A 49 -11.34 -2.30 -13.83
C LEU A 49 -12.20 -2.35 -15.10
N SER A 50 -13.19 -3.24 -15.19
CA SER A 50 -13.98 -3.46 -16.40
C SER A 50 -14.75 -2.23 -16.92
N LYS A 51 -15.13 -1.30 -16.02
CA LYS A 51 -15.86 -0.09 -16.37
C LYS A 51 -14.97 1.01 -16.95
N ILE A 52 -13.67 0.94 -16.69
CA ILE A 52 -12.71 2.02 -16.96
C ILE A 52 -12.07 1.86 -18.34
N PHE A 53 -11.82 0.63 -18.79
CA PHE A 53 -11.03 0.36 -19.99
C PHE A 53 -11.86 -0.15 -21.18
N LYS A 54 -12.95 0.57 -21.51
CA LYS A 54 -13.81 0.21 -22.65
C LYS A 54 -13.11 0.31 -24.00
N SER A 55 -11.99 1.03 -24.09
CA SER A 55 -11.23 1.27 -25.33
C SER A 55 -10.11 0.28 -25.60
N ILE A 56 -9.88 -0.68 -24.69
CA ILE A 56 -8.83 -1.70 -24.82
C ILE A 56 -9.45 -3.09 -24.90
N LYS A 57 -8.70 -4.05 -25.46
CA LYS A 57 -9.11 -5.45 -25.43
C LYS A 57 -9.09 -5.93 -23.97
N HIS A 58 -10.27 -6.18 -23.43
CA HIS A 58 -10.44 -6.66 -22.06
C HIS A 58 -10.91 -8.12 -22.07
N ILE A 59 -10.26 -8.95 -21.27
CA ILE A 59 -10.55 -10.37 -21.10
C ILE A 59 -10.95 -10.59 -19.64
N ASN A 60 -12.19 -11.01 -19.44
CA ASN A 60 -12.66 -11.43 -18.13
C ASN A 60 -12.28 -12.90 -17.92
N VAL A 61 -11.35 -13.15 -17.00
CA VAL A 61 -10.93 -14.49 -16.63
C VAL A 61 -11.99 -15.09 -15.71
N PRO A 62 -12.54 -16.28 -16.05
CA PRO A 62 -13.54 -16.93 -15.21
C PRO A 62 -12.94 -17.37 -13.87
N ASP A 63 -13.80 -17.54 -12.87
CA ASP A 63 -13.42 -18.21 -11.63
C ASP A 63 -13.38 -19.72 -11.89
N LEU A 64 -12.19 -20.27 -11.97
CA LEU A 64 -11.96 -21.69 -12.28
C LEU A 64 -11.63 -22.43 -10.99
N PRO A 65 -12.37 -23.51 -10.68
CA PRO A 65 -12.25 -24.21 -9.40
C PRO A 65 -11.01 -25.10 -9.31
N ASP A 66 -10.36 -25.40 -10.44
CA ASP A 66 -9.26 -26.34 -10.56
C ASP A 66 -8.00 -25.66 -11.08
N ASP A 67 -6.87 -25.96 -10.44
CA ASP A 67 -5.56 -25.40 -10.79
C ASP A 67 -5.13 -25.77 -12.20
N ASP A 68 -5.40 -26.99 -12.65
CA ASP A 68 -5.06 -27.43 -14.00
C ASP A 68 -5.89 -26.70 -15.05
N GLU A 69 -7.17 -26.42 -14.75
CA GLU A 69 -8.03 -25.62 -15.63
C GLU A 69 -7.51 -24.19 -15.74
N LEU A 70 -7.09 -23.57 -14.63
CA LEU A 70 -6.53 -22.23 -14.62
C LEU A 70 -5.19 -22.17 -15.39
N ILE A 71 -4.33 -23.15 -15.21
CA ILE A 71 -3.06 -23.28 -15.97
C ILE A 71 -3.33 -23.44 -17.47
N ASN A 72 -4.27 -24.30 -17.85
CA ASN A 72 -4.63 -24.51 -19.24
C ASN A 72 -5.25 -23.26 -19.86
N TYR A 73 -6.07 -22.53 -19.10
CA TYR A 73 -6.62 -21.25 -19.53
C TYR A 73 -5.52 -20.22 -19.81
N ALA A 74 -4.56 -20.07 -18.89
CA ALA A 74 -3.44 -19.14 -19.06
C ALA A 74 -2.57 -19.51 -20.29
N ARG A 75 -2.27 -20.78 -20.49
CA ARG A 75 -1.55 -21.24 -21.69
C ARG A 75 -2.28 -20.89 -22.98
N LYS A 76 -3.58 -21.20 -23.04
CA LYS A 76 -4.41 -20.85 -24.21
C LYS A 76 -4.43 -19.33 -24.43
N LEU A 77 -4.52 -18.55 -23.35
CA LEU A 77 -4.50 -17.09 -23.43
C LEU A 77 -3.16 -16.57 -24.01
N LEU A 78 -2.04 -17.11 -23.55
CA LEU A 78 -0.71 -16.76 -24.07
C LEU A 78 -0.54 -17.18 -25.53
N ASP A 79 -1.01 -18.38 -25.91
CA ASP A 79 -0.97 -18.86 -27.27
C ASP A 79 -1.82 -18.02 -28.25
N GLU A 80 -2.98 -17.55 -27.80
CA GLU A 80 -3.88 -16.72 -28.62
C GLU A 80 -3.37 -15.26 -28.76
N ILE A 81 -2.77 -14.72 -27.69
CA ILE A 81 -2.31 -13.32 -27.66
C ILE A 81 -0.90 -13.21 -28.22
N GLN A 82 -0.02 -14.17 -27.94
CA GLN A 82 1.41 -14.09 -28.27
C GLN A 82 2.02 -12.78 -27.77
N PRO A 83 1.96 -12.47 -26.43
CA PRO A 83 2.44 -11.21 -25.92
C PRO A 83 3.98 -11.16 -25.94
N ASP A 84 4.52 -9.99 -26.27
CA ASP A 84 5.96 -9.70 -26.15
C ASP A 84 6.34 -9.40 -24.70
N ILE A 85 5.39 -8.83 -23.94
CA ILE A 85 5.56 -8.38 -22.56
C ILE A 85 4.35 -8.84 -21.75
N VAL A 86 4.61 -9.43 -20.59
CA VAL A 86 3.57 -9.80 -19.62
C VAL A 86 3.82 -9.02 -18.32
N ILE A 87 2.80 -8.34 -17.82
CA ILE A 87 2.85 -7.60 -16.56
C ILE A 87 1.71 -8.11 -15.69
N THR A 88 2.02 -8.55 -14.47
CA THR A 88 0.99 -9.03 -13.57
C THR A 88 0.93 -8.21 -12.30
N GLY A 89 -0.25 -8.17 -11.68
CA GLY A 89 -0.33 -7.90 -10.25
C GLY A 89 0.30 -9.03 -9.44
N ILE A 90 0.08 -8.99 -8.12
CA ILE A 90 0.40 -10.08 -7.20
C ILE A 90 -0.85 -10.33 -6.36
N SER A 91 -1.29 -11.57 -6.29
CA SER A 91 -2.50 -11.95 -5.57
C SER A 91 -2.21 -12.32 -4.11
N GLY A 92 -3.09 -11.94 -3.19
CA GLY A 92 -3.03 -12.34 -1.78
C GLY A 92 -4.29 -11.92 -0.97
N PRO A 93 -4.79 -12.74 -0.08
CA PRO A 93 -4.47 -14.16 0.11
C PRO A 93 -4.99 -15.03 -1.05
N GLY A 94 -4.29 -16.12 -1.31
CA GLY A 94 -4.59 -17.03 -2.42
C GLY A 94 -3.85 -16.66 -3.70
N TYR A 95 -4.24 -17.25 -4.81
CA TYR A 95 -3.59 -17.08 -6.10
C TYR A 95 -4.65 -17.02 -7.22
N GLY A 96 -4.22 -16.69 -8.43
CA GLY A 96 -5.08 -16.67 -9.59
C GLY A 96 -4.31 -16.47 -10.90
N ILE A 97 -4.93 -15.73 -11.81
CA ILE A 97 -4.39 -15.52 -13.16
C ILE A 97 -3.00 -14.87 -13.13
N ASP A 98 -2.70 -14.02 -12.13
CA ASP A 98 -1.42 -13.32 -12.02
C ASP A 98 -0.26 -14.30 -11.88
N GLU A 99 -0.35 -15.22 -10.90
CA GLU A 99 0.68 -16.22 -10.64
C GLU A 99 0.81 -17.23 -11.75
N VAL A 100 -0.31 -17.67 -12.31
CA VAL A 100 -0.29 -18.67 -13.39
C VAL A 100 0.28 -18.10 -14.68
N LEU A 101 0.01 -16.85 -15.02
CA LEU A 101 0.64 -16.17 -16.15
C LEU A 101 2.15 -16.06 -15.93
N LEU A 102 2.62 -15.64 -14.76
CA LEU A 102 4.05 -15.60 -14.45
C LEU A 102 4.71 -16.98 -14.57
N ALA A 103 4.08 -18.02 -14.01
CA ALA A 103 4.63 -19.37 -14.05
C ALA A 103 4.68 -19.94 -15.47
N THR A 104 3.70 -19.58 -16.31
CA THR A 104 3.58 -20.12 -17.67
C THR A 104 4.49 -19.37 -18.64
N CYS A 105 4.51 -18.03 -18.62
CA CYS A 105 5.31 -17.23 -19.55
C CYS A 105 6.83 -17.30 -19.27
N ALA A 106 7.26 -17.76 -18.09
CA ALA A 106 8.68 -18.00 -17.81
C ALA A 106 9.32 -19.05 -18.75
N ARG A 107 8.53 -19.79 -19.50
CA ARG A 107 8.95 -20.79 -20.48
C ARG A 107 9.00 -20.27 -21.92
N ASP A 108 8.45 -19.09 -22.15
CA ASP A 108 8.29 -18.47 -23.46
C ASP A 108 9.23 -17.26 -23.61
N ASP A 109 9.31 -16.69 -24.82
CA ASP A 109 10.17 -15.53 -25.10
C ASP A 109 9.66 -14.20 -24.53
N ALA A 110 8.48 -14.18 -23.92
CA ALA A 110 7.93 -13.01 -23.27
C ALA A 110 8.77 -12.57 -22.05
N SER A 111 8.79 -11.28 -21.76
CA SER A 111 9.46 -10.73 -20.58
C SER A 111 8.44 -10.49 -19.47
N PRO A 112 8.39 -11.34 -18.40
CA PRO A 112 7.43 -11.18 -17.32
C PRO A 112 7.89 -10.18 -16.27
N TYR A 113 6.99 -9.25 -15.92
CA TYR A 113 7.10 -8.28 -14.84
C TYR A 113 6.01 -8.52 -13.80
N ALA A 114 6.30 -8.25 -12.53
CA ALA A 114 5.29 -8.22 -11.48
C ALA A 114 5.30 -6.86 -10.77
N VAL A 115 4.11 -6.32 -10.50
CA VAL A 115 3.93 -5.03 -9.82
C VAL A 115 3.57 -5.29 -8.37
N GLN A 116 4.42 -4.82 -7.45
CA GLN A 116 4.15 -4.87 -6.02
C GLN A 116 3.36 -3.64 -5.55
N SER A 117 2.41 -3.90 -4.65
CA SER A 117 1.65 -2.85 -3.95
C SER A 117 2.07 -2.70 -2.49
N TYR A 118 2.88 -3.63 -1.96
CA TYR A 118 3.26 -3.72 -0.56
C TYR A 118 4.65 -4.35 -0.39
N TRP A 119 5.29 -4.13 0.76
CA TRP A 119 6.61 -4.68 1.08
C TRP A 119 6.59 -6.21 1.16
N GLY A 120 7.44 -6.85 0.36
CA GLY A 120 7.58 -8.30 0.35
C GLY A 120 6.35 -9.04 -0.16
N ASP A 121 5.45 -8.34 -0.84
CA ASP A 121 4.32 -8.91 -1.56
C ASP A 121 4.85 -9.79 -2.70
N ILE A 122 4.90 -11.09 -2.45
CA ILE A 122 5.44 -12.10 -3.35
C ILE A 122 4.54 -13.32 -3.22
N ASN A 123 4.08 -13.80 -4.35
CA ASN A 123 3.33 -15.04 -4.44
C ASN A 123 4.00 -15.97 -5.46
N GLU A 124 4.61 -17.04 -4.97
CA GLU A 124 5.31 -18.02 -5.79
C GLU A 124 4.45 -19.28 -6.08
N ALA A 125 3.12 -19.18 -5.98
CA ALA A 125 2.24 -20.26 -6.37
C ALA A 125 2.55 -20.70 -7.81
N PHE A 126 2.47 -21.99 -8.09
CA PHE A 126 2.85 -22.61 -9.36
C PHE A 126 4.33 -22.42 -9.76
N GLY A 127 5.19 -21.96 -8.85
CA GLY A 127 6.58 -21.59 -9.16
C GLY A 127 6.68 -20.24 -9.89
N ALA A 128 5.67 -19.39 -9.76
CA ALA A 128 5.61 -18.07 -10.37
C ALA A 128 6.80 -17.20 -9.97
N LYS A 129 7.52 -16.67 -10.94
CA LYS A 129 8.62 -15.72 -10.73
C LYS A 129 8.67 -14.73 -11.87
N ALA A 130 8.58 -13.45 -11.56
CA ALA A 130 8.85 -12.41 -12.54
C ALA A 130 10.33 -12.39 -12.94
N GLN A 131 10.63 -11.91 -14.13
CA GLN A 131 11.99 -11.59 -14.54
C GLN A 131 12.48 -10.33 -13.82
N VAL A 132 11.59 -9.35 -13.63
CA VAL A 132 11.82 -8.11 -12.89
C VAL A 132 10.59 -7.79 -12.04
N TYR A 133 10.80 -7.44 -10.77
CA TYR A 133 9.76 -6.92 -9.90
C TYR A 133 9.80 -5.39 -9.87
N LEU A 134 8.67 -4.77 -10.14
CA LEU A 134 8.46 -3.33 -10.04
C LEU A 134 7.98 -3.03 -8.62
N VAL A 135 8.79 -2.34 -7.83
CA VAL A 135 8.61 -2.23 -6.39
C VAL A 135 8.45 -0.78 -5.92
N ILE A 136 7.88 -0.61 -4.73
CA ILE A 136 7.45 0.69 -4.24
C ILE A 136 8.61 1.56 -3.69
N ASP A 137 9.65 0.95 -3.12
CA ASP A 137 10.80 1.63 -2.53
C ASP A 137 12.02 0.71 -2.41
N ASP A 138 13.14 1.24 -1.91
CA ASP A 138 14.40 0.50 -1.72
C ASP A 138 14.30 -0.62 -0.70
N PHE A 139 13.42 -0.48 0.32
CA PHE A 139 13.20 -1.54 1.30
C PHE A 139 12.48 -2.73 0.64
N ALA A 140 11.44 -2.46 -0.14
CA ALA A 140 10.75 -3.47 -0.94
C ALA A 140 11.71 -4.14 -1.93
N ALA A 141 12.60 -3.36 -2.58
CA ALA A 141 13.60 -3.88 -3.50
C ALA A 141 14.53 -4.87 -2.83
N LYS A 142 15.10 -4.50 -1.69
CA LYS A 142 16.00 -5.37 -0.91
C LYS A 142 15.30 -6.65 -0.47
N LEU A 143 14.10 -6.51 0.10
CA LEU A 143 13.32 -7.65 0.61
C LEU A 143 12.95 -8.62 -0.52
N THR A 144 12.48 -8.09 -1.65
CA THR A 144 12.08 -8.89 -2.82
C THR A 144 13.27 -9.60 -3.46
N SER A 145 14.38 -8.89 -3.66
CA SER A 145 15.60 -9.50 -4.20
C SER A 145 16.15 -10.61 -3.30
N GLN A 146 16.12 -10.42 -1.97
CA GLN A 146 16.52 -11.46 -1.02
C GLN A 146 15.64 -12.70 -1.06
N LYS A 147 14.32 -12.52 -1.19
CA LYS A 147 13.36 -13.64 -1.23
C LYS A 147 13.36 -14.38 -2.57
N THR A 148 13.41 -13.67 -3.68
CA THR A 148 13.21 -14.24 -5.03
C THR A 148 14.49 -14.53 -5.78
N GLY A 149 15.60 -13.86 -5.43
CA GLY A 149 16.84 -13.86 -6.20
C GLY A 149 16.73 -13.14 -7.55
N LYS A 150 15.68 -12.33 -7.76
CA LYS A 150 15.39 -11.65 -9.03
C LYS A 150 15.68 -10.15 -8.96
N PRO A 151 15.97 -9.52 -10.11
CA PRO A 151 16.08 -8.07 -10.22
C PRO A 151 14.81 -7.36 -9.78
N THR A 152 15.02 -6.18 -9.19
CA THR A 152 13.96 -5.28 -8.76
C THR A 152 14.23 -3.88 -9.29
N GLU A 153 13.15 -3.15 -9.63
CA GLU A 153 13.23 -1.76 -10.07
C GLU A 153 12.29 -0.91 -9.21
N VAL A 154 12.84 0.12 -8.60
CA VAL A 154 12.08 1.03 -7.74
C VAL A 154 11.33 2.03 -8.60
N ILE A 155 10.01 1.94 -8.59
CA ILE A 155 9.13 2.79 -9.39
C ILE A 155 8.26 3.72 -8.53
N GLY A 156 8.24 3.55 -7.21
CA GLY A 156 7.30 4.23 -6.32
C GLY A 156 5.93 3.54 -6.28
N SER A 157 5.10 3.99 -5.37
CA SER A 157 3.75 3.46 -5.22
C SER A 157 2.77 4.20 -6.13
N MET A 158 2.47 3.62 -7.29
CA MET A 158 1.60 4.25 -8.30
C MET A 158 0.21 4.61 -7.79
N THR A 159 -0.30 3.88 -6.80
CA THR A 159 -1.63 4.13 -6.21
C THR A 159 -1.80 5.57 -5.70
N TYR A 160 -0.69 6.22 -5.31
CA TYR A 160 -0.70 7.60 -4.79
C TYR A 160 -0.34 8.65 -5.85
N ARG A 161 -0.44 8.31 -7.15
CA ARG A 161 -0.12 9.24 -8.25
C ARG A 161 -0.81 10.60 -8.12
N ASP A 162 -2.07 10.56 -7.72
CA ASP A 162 -2.91 11.75 -7.70
C ASP A 162 -2.77 12.59 -6.41
N TYR A 163 -1.96 12.14 -5.44
CA TYR A 163 -1.71 12.90 -4.21
C TYR A 163 -1.00 14.23 -4.44
N ASN A 164 -0.28 14.37 -5.55
CA ASN A 164 0.31 15.64 -5.95
C ASN A 164 -0.71 16.76 -6.28
N GLN A 165 -2.01 16.40 -6.37
CA GLN A 165 -3.10 17.37 -6.57
C GLN A 165 -3.68 17.87 -5.24
N PHE A 166 -3.28 17.31 -4.10
CA PHE A 166 -3.78 17.72 -2.79
C PHE A 166 -3.04 18.96 -2.27
N ASP A 167 -3.80 20.00 -1.97
CA ASP A 167 -3.33 21.10 -1.13
C ASP A 167 -3.43 20.66 0.34
N THR A 168 -2.40 19.99 0.82
CA THR A 168 -2.38 19.37 2.15
C THR A 168 -2.44 20.41 3.26
N GLU A 169 -1.93 21.63 3.04
CA GLU A 169 -2.01 22.73 3.99
C GLU A 169 -3.43 23.26 4.11
N GLN A 170 -4.12 23.44 2.99
CA GLN A 170 -5.51 23.87 2.99
C GLN A 170 -6.41 22.80 3.62
N ILE A 171 -6.24 21.55 3.22
CA ILE A 171 -6.98 20.41 3.80
C ILE A 171 -6.80 20.36 5.32
N ARG A 172 -5.57 20.56 5.81
CA ARG A 172 -5.29 20.62 7.24
C ARG A 172 -5.97 21.80 7.92
N ALA A 173 -5.92 22.96 7.30
CA ALA A 173 -6.54 24.18 7.85
C ALA A 173 -8.07 24.02 7.95
N ASP A 174 -8.71 23.56 6.88
CA ASP A 174 -10.16 23.34 6.81
C ASP A 174 -10.61 22.29 7.85
N PHE A 175 -9.89 21.18 7.95
CA PHE A 175 -10.18 20.15 8.96
C PHE A 175 -10.11 20.70 10.38
N ARG A 176 -9.05 21.49 10.69
CA ARG A 176 -8.85 22.08 12.02
C ARG A 176 -9.88 23.17 12.35
N GLU A 177 -10.39 23.87 11.36
CA GLU A 177 -11.48 24.84 11.51
C GLU A 177 -12.83 24.16 11.75
N GLU A 178 -13.12 23.10 10.98
CA GLU A 178 -14.35 22.33 11.11
C GLU A 178 -14.39 21.49 12.39
N PHE A 179 -13.25 20.95 12.79
CA PHE A 179 -13.16 20.07 13.96
C PHE A 179 -13.26 20.85 15.27
N ILE A 180 -14.37 20.69 15.97
CA ILE A 180 -14.71 21.42 17.18
C ILE A 180 -13.77 21.02 18.32
N GLY A 181 -12.79 21.87 18.63
CA GLY A 181 -11.89 21.72 19.77
C GLY A 181 -10.55 22.40 19.54
N ASN A 182 -10.07 23.10 20.54
CA ASN A 182 -8.75 23.75 20.49
C ASN A 182 -7.76 22.91 21.29
N PHE A 183 -7.32 21.79 20.71
CA PHE A 183 -6.45 20.82 21.36
C PHE A 183 -4.97 21.19 21.22
N ASP A 184 -4.19 20.91 22.26
CA ASP A 184 -2.72 21.00 22.23
C ASP A 184 -2.13 19.96 21.25
N LEU A 185 -2.78 18.78 21.19
CA LEU A 185 -2.39 17.65 20.35
C LEU A 185 -3.62 16.95 19.79
N LEU A 186 -3.65 16.69 18.48
CA LEU A 186 -4.72 15.95 17.83
C LEU A 186 -4.19 14.62 17.27
N ILE A 187 -4.78 13.53 17.73
CA ILE A 187 -4.33 12.17 17.43
C ILE A 187 -5.40 11.43 16.62
N GLY A 188 -5.04 10.89 15.47
CA GLY A 188 -5.85 9.94 14.72
C GLY A 188 -5.59 8.52 15.23
N LEU A 189 -6.58 7.88 15.82
CA LEU A 189 -6.55 6.47 16.18
C LEU A 189 -7.14 5.64 15.04
N ILE A 190 -6.30 4.86 14.37
CA ILE A 190 -6.73 4.01 13.25
C ILE A 190 -7.01 2.61 13.77
N GLY A 191 -8.28 2.22 13.70
CA GLY A 191 -8.75 0.89 14.10
C GLY A 191 -8.24 -0.21 13.18
N GLN A 192 -8.19 -1.43 13.71
CA GLN A 192 -7.77 -2.61 12.94
C GLN A 192 -8.57 -3.85 13.37
N PRO A 193 -9.03 -4.69 12.42
CA PRO A 193 -9.82 -5.89 12.71
C PRO A 193 -8.90 -7.04 13.19
N ILE A 194 -8.18 -6.82 14.30
CA ILE A 194 -7.24 -7.79 14.84
C ILE A 194 -7.95 -8.67 15.86
N GLU A 195 -8.01 -9.97 15.59
CA GLU A 195 -8.62 -10.97 16.47
C GLU A 195 -7.62 -11.70 17.39
N ALA A 196 -6.36 -11.26 17.41
CA ALA A 196 -5.29 -11.93 18.16
C ALA A 196 -5.52 -11.86 19.67
N SER A 197 -6.32 -12.77 20.20
CA SER A 197 -6.44 -13.14 21.63
C SER A 197 -6.32 -11.98 22.64
N ASN A 198 -7.18 -10.98 22.59
CA ASN A 198 -7.23 -9.80 23.47
C ASN A 198 -5.95 -8.92 23.48
N SER A 199 -4.91 -9.27 22.74
CA SER A 199 -3.64 -8.52 22.77
C SER A 199 -3.80 -7.12 22.19
N TYR A 200 -4.68 -6.94 21.20
CA TYR A 200 -5.02 -5.63 20.68
C TYR A 200 -5.74 -4.77 21.72
N ASP A 201 -6.71 -5.34 22.44
CA ASP A 201 -7.40 -4.65 23.54
C ASP A 201 -6.44 -4.24 24.67
N ILE A 202 -5.46 -5.09 25.01
CA ILE A 202 -4.41 -4.77 26.00
C ILE A 202 -3.55 -3.59 25.52
N THR A 203 -3.23 -3.57 24.24
CA THR A 203 -2.47 -2.48 23.62
C THR A 203 -3.25 -1.17 23.66
N LEU A 204 -4.53 -1.18 23.23
CA LEU A 204 -5.41 -0.02 23.28
C LEU A 204 -5.64 0.48 24.70
N LYS A 205 -5.81 -0.44 25.65
CA LYS A 205 -5.97 -0.10 27.06
C LYS A 205 -4.72 0.62 27.61
N ALA A 206 -3.53 0.10 27.35
CA ALA A 206 -2.31 0.74 27.82
C ALA A 206 -2.12 2.13 27.20
N PHE A 207 -2.50 2.30 25.94
CA PHE A 207 -2.49 3.62 25.30
C PHE A 207 -3.52 4.57 25.92
N ALA A 208 -4.74 4.10 26.17
CA ALA A 208 -5.79 4.91 26.84
C ALA A 208 -5.40 5.28 28.28
N ASP A 209 -4.79 4.35 29.05
CA ASP A 209 -4.26 4.61 30.39
C ASP A 209 -3.22 5.76 30.35
N ALA A 210 -2.26 5.69 29.39
CA ALA A 210 -1.23 6.70 29.24
C ALA A 210 -1.79 8.07 28.81
N LEU A 211 -2.88 8.11 28.02
CA LEU A 211 -3.60 9.33 27.67
C LEU A 211 -4.30 9.94 28.89
N GLY A 212 -4.96 9.13 29.71
CA GLY A 212 -5.67 9.58 30.91
C GLY A 212 -4.75 10.21 31.98
N GLU A 213 -3.44 9.93 31.92
CA GLU A 213 -2.42 10.51 32.80
C GLU A 213 -1.89 11.87 32.32
N GLN A 214 -2.26 12.33 31.11
CA GLN A 214 -1.76 13.57 30.56
C GLN A 214 -2.53 14.78 31.11
N HIS A 215 -1.81 15.92 31.21
CA HIS A 215 -2.39 17.23 31.58
C HIS A 215 -2.64 18.12 30.36
N LEU A 216 -2.30 17.65 29.16
CA LEU A 216 -2.54 18.31 27.88
C LEU A 216 -3.98 18.13 27.43
N ASP A 217 -4.50 19.10 26.70
CA ASP A 217 -5.78 18.95 26.02
C ASP A 217 -5.57 18.17 24.72
N ILE A 218 -5.86 16.85 24.76
CA ILE A 218 -5.62 15.91 23.66
C ILE A 218 -6.95 15.48 23.06
N GLY A 219 -7.13 15.76 21.76
CA GLY A 219 -8.24 15.25 20.98
C GLY A 219 -7.88 13.91 20.31
N ILE A 220 -8.78 12.92 20.42
CA ILE A 220 -8.59 11.61 19.76
C ILE A 220 -9.70 11.40 18.73
N VAL A 221 -9.32 11.33 17.46
CA VAL A 221 -10.24 11.02 16.35
C VAL A 221 -10.11 9.56 16.00
N TYR A 222 -11.14 8.78 16.28
CA TYR A 222 -11.17 7.34 16.00
C TYR A 222 -11.75 7.06 14.62
N ARG A 223 -10.96 6.44 13.76
CA ARG A 223 -11.39 5.89 12.48
C ARG A 223 -11.35 4.37 12.52
N PRO A 224 -12.50 3.70 12.70
CA PRO A 224 -12.55 2.26 12.67
C PRO A 224 -12.21 1.72 11.27
N HIS A 225 -11.61 0.54 11.21
CA HIS A 225 -11.37 -0.14 9.94
C HIS A 225 -12.71 -0.63 9.35
N PRO A 226 -12.91 -0.58 8.02
CA PRO A 226 -14.17 -1.03 7.40
C PRO A 226 -14.58 -2.48 7.72
N LYS A 227 -13.61 -3.34 8.06
CA LYS A 227 -13.84 -4.74 8.46
C LYS A 227 -14.03 -4.94 9.96
N GLU A 228 -13.91 -3.91 10.80
CA GLU A 228 -14.24 -4.04 12.23
C GLU A 228 -15.73 -4.26 12.41
N THR A 229 -16.07 -5.24 13.25
CA THR A 229 -17.48 -5.48 13.63
C THR A 229 -17.97 -4.38 14.57
N PHE A 230 -19.29 -4.28 14.72
CA PHE A 230 -19.88 -3.34 15.68
C PHE A 230 -19.35 -3.58 17.10
N GLU A 231 -19.22 -4.83 17.51
CA GLU A 231 -18.71 -5.21 18.84
C GLU A 231 -17.25 -4.80 19.05
N GLN A 232 -16.41 -4.90 18.01
CA GLN A 232 -15.01 -4.45 18.08
C GLN A 232 -14.94 -2.93 18.25
N ARG A 233 -15.75 -2.17 17.51
CA ARG A 233 -15.82 -0.71 17.60
C ARG A 233 -16.29 -0.25 18.98
N GLU A 234 -17.38 -0.84 19.50
CA GLU A 234 -17.89 -0.52 20.83
C GLU A 234 -16.89 -0.88 21.93
N ARG A 235 -16.18 -1.99 21.80
CA ARG A 235 -15.12 -2.38 22.73
C ARG A 235 -13.98 -1.34 22.75
N THR A 236 -13.57 -0.85 21.61
CA THR A 236 -12.58 0.24 21.52
C THR A 236 -13.11 1.48 22.24
N ARG A 237 -14.34 1.93 21.98
CA ARG A 237 -14.96 3.07 22.65
C ARG A 237 -15.02 2.89 24.18
N ASP A 238 -15.41 1.72 24.64
CA ASP A 238 -15.47 1.36 26.05
C ASP A 238 -14.11 1.44 26.75
N ILE A 239 -13.04 0.97 26.08
CA ILE A 239 -11.68 1.01 26.61
C ILE A 239 -11.26 2.46 26.91
N PHE A 240 -11.47 3.37 25.96
CA PHE A 240 -11.09 4.78 26.11
C PHE A 240 -12.01 5.52 27.10
N SER A 241 -13.31 5.30 27.02
CA SER A 241 -14.30 5.91 27.92
C SER A 241 -14.02 5.58 29.41
N LYS A 242 -13.58 4.37 29.73
CA LYS A 242 -13.21 3.96 31.10
C LYS A 242 -12.03 4.72 31.66
N GLN A 243 -11.22 5.31 30.81
CA GLN A 243 -10.09 6.18 31.18
C GLN A 243 -10.43 7.68 31.09
N GLY A 244 -11.72 8.02 30.90
CA GLY A 244 -12.16 9.40 30.74
C GLY A 244 -11.77 10.05 29.42
N VAL A 245 -11.31 9.28 28.45
CA VAL A 245 -10.90 9.76 27.12
C VAL A 245 -12.08 9.71 26.16
N THR A 246 -12.42 10.84 25.56
CA THR A 246 -13.46 10.94 24.54
C THR A 246 -12.89 10.64 23.16
N LEU A 247 -13.52 9.69 22.43
CA LEU A 247 -13.23 9.44 21.04
C LEU A 247 -14.20 10.23 20.14
N TYR A 248 -13.65 11.04 19.22
CA TYR A 248 -14.41 11.73 18.19
C TYR A 248 -14.52 10.86 16.95
N GLU A 249 -15.64 10.97 16.23
CA GLU A 249 -15.90 10.13 15.06
C GLU A 249 -15.05 10.55 13.84
N GLY A 250 -14.26 9.62 13.31
CA GLY A 250 -13.40 9.82 12.14
C GLY A 250 -13.91 9.18 10.85
N GLU A 251 -15.03 8.41 10.91
CA GLU A 251 -15.59 7.72 9.73
C GLU A 251 -16.16 8.69 8.69
N ASN A 252 -16.60 9.87 9.11
CA ASN A 252 -17.24 10.87 8.24
C ASN A 252 -16.24 11.65 7.37
N PHE A 253 -14.95 11.53 7.63
CA PHE A 253 -13.91 12.19 6.85
C PHE A 253 -13.28 11.21 5.86
N GLU A 254 -12.88 11.71 4.70
CA GLU A 254 -11.98 10.97 3.83
C GLU A 254 -10.66 10.70 4.57
N LEU A 255 -9.98 9.60 4.21
CA LEU A 255 -8.75 9.19 4.92
C LEU A 255 -7.69 10.28 4.86
N GLU A 256 -7.47 10.84 3.68
CA GLU A 256 -6.45 11.85 3.41
C GLU A 256 -6.72 13.14 4.22
N THR A 257 -7.99 13.54 4.32
CA THR A 257 -8.43 14.69 5.11
C THR A 257 -8.10 14.49 6.58
N LEU A 258 -8.45 13.30 7.11
CA LEU A 258 -8.14 12.95 8.49
C LEU A 258 -6.62 12.94 8.73
N LEU A 259 -5.85 12.27 7.89
CA LEU A 259 -4.39 12.17 8.03
C LEU A 259 -3.70 13.54 7.99
N CYS A 260 -4.13 14.44 7.11
CA CYS A 260 -3.62 15.81 7.07
C CYS A 260 -3.95 16.60 8.35
N GLY A 261 -5.11 16.35 8.94
CA GLY A 261 -5.60 17.06 10.15
C GLY A 261 -4.83 16.75 11.43
N MET A 262 -4.25 15.56 11.55
CA MET A 262 -3.64 15.05 12.79
C MET A 262 -2.24 15.60 13.06
N ASP A 263 -1.76 15.41 14.31
CA ASP A 263 -0.36 15.56 14.71
C ASP A 263 0.34 14.22 14.86
N LEU A 264 -0.38 13.21 15.33
CA LEU A 264 0.04 11.81 15.37
C LEU A 264 -1.04 10.93 14.74
N VAL A 265 -0.61 9.87 14.05
CA VAL A 265 -1.50 8.82 13.52
C VAL A 265 -1.10 7.51 14.16
N VAL A 266 -1.92 7.05 15.11
CA VAL A 266 -1.62 5.92 15.99
C VAL A 266 -2.38 4.68 15.52
N SER A 267 -1.68 3.56 15.42
CA SER A 267 -2.24 2.24 15.13
C SER A 267 -1.37 1.14 15.70
N ALA A 268 -1.80 -0.13 15.62
CA ALA A 268 -0.88 -1.24 15.87
C ALA A 268 0.14 -1.35 14.71
N PHE A 269 -0.33 -1.55 13.47
CA PHE A 269 0.53 -1.65 12.27
C PHE A 269 -0.27 -1.37 10.97
N SER A 270 -1.14 -0.37 10.98
CA SER A 270 -1.93 -0.01 9.81
C SER A 270 -1.08 0.58 8.68
N THR A 271 -1.44 0.24 7.44
CA THR A 271 -0.86 0.87 6.23
C THR A 271 -1.22 2.35 6.08
N CYS A 272 -2.19 2.87 6.85
CA CYS A 272 -2.48 4.31 6.89
C CYS A 272 -1.26 5.18 7.28
N GLY A 273 -0.27 4.60 7.97
CA GLY A 273 1.01 5.27 8.17
C GLY A 273 1.77 5.49 6.87
N TYR A 274 1.67 4.56 5.91
CA TYR A 274 2.25 4.73 4.58
C TYR A 274 1.46 5.74 3.74
N ASP A 275 0.12 5.74 3.82
CA ASP A 275 -0.71 6.78 3.20
C ASP A 275 -0.29 8.18 3.69
N LEU A 276 -0.09 8.33 5.01
CA LEU A 276 0.41 9.58 5.58
C LEU A 276 1.79 9.97 5.05
N GLN A 277 2.69 9.01 4.87
CA GLN A 277 4.03 9.30 4.34
C GLN A 277 3.97 9.75 2.87
N GLN A 278 3.04 9.23 2.08
CA GLN A 278 2.80 9.69 0.72
C GLN A 278 2.22 11.12 0.68
N LEU A 279 1.38 11.49 1.66
CA LEU A 279 0.92 12.87 1.84
C LEU A 279 2.07 13.79 2.27
N LEU A 280 2.94 13.34 3.19
CA LEU A 280 4.13 14.07 3.59
C LEU A 280 5.11 14.30 2.43
N LEU A 281 5.18 13.38 1.47
CA LEU A 281 6.05 13.52 0.29
C LEU A 281 5.63 14.71 -0.58
N VAL A 282 4.34 14.98 -0.68
CA VAL A 282 3.78 16.09 -1.50
C VAL A 282 3.51 17.36 -0.69
N SER A 283 3.46 17.31 0.63
CA SER A 283 3.16 18.47 1.49
C SER A 283 4.32 19.48 1.50
N GLU A 284 4.01 20.76 1.61
CA GLU A 284 5.02 21.81 1.76
C GLU A 284 5.56 21.89 3.20
N LYS A 285 4.79 21.42 4.19
CA LYS A 285 5.09 21.48 5.62
C LYS A 285 4.92 20.12 6.30
N PRO A 286 5.57 19.90 7.46
CA PRO A 286 5.33 18.71 8.27
C PRO A 286 3.85 18.58 8.69
N LEU A 287 3.23 17.43 8.41
CA LEU A 287 1.83 17.13 8.79
C LEU A 287 1.76 16.42 10.14
N ALA A 288 1.87 15.10 10.12
CA ALA A 288 1.77 14.21 11.27
C ALA A 288 2.92 13.19 11.30
N VAL A 289 2.98 12.39 12.36
CA VAL A 289 3.92 11.25 12.48
C VAL A 289 3.13 9.96 12.64
N PRO A 290 3.42 8.90 11.86
CA PRO A 290 2.90 7.57 12.15
C PRO A 290 3.48 7.03 13.45
N VAL A 291 2.63 6.45 14.30
CA VAL A 291 3.00 5.82 15.57
C VAL A 291 2.46 4.40 15.60
N TYR A 292 3.34 3.43 15.82
CA TYR A 292 2.99 2.01 15.86
C TYR A 292 3.14 1.45 17.27
N LEU A 293 2.07 0.84 17.80
CA LEU A 293 2.02 0.29 19.16
C LEU A 293 2.41 -1.19 19.14
N MET A 294 3.70 -1.49 19.20
CA MET A 294 4.27 -2.83 19.01
C MET A 294 4.86 -3.46 20.29
N PHE A 295 4.39 -3.06 21.47
CA PHE A 295 4.93 -3.50 22.75
C PHE A 295 4.25 -4.75 23.34
N GLU A 296 3.14 -5.21 22.80
CA GLU A 296 2.46 -6.43 23.26
C GLU A 296 3.00 -7.63 22.48
N GLU A 297 3.62 -8.59 23.20
CA GLU A 297 4.35 -9.71 22.59
C GLU A 297 3.52 -10.55 21.60
N LYS A 298 2.26 -10.86 21.96
CA LYS A 298 1.39 -11.68 21.09
C LYS A 298 0.99 -10.92 19.83
N LEU A 299 0.77 -9.60 19.95
CA LEU A 299 0.47 -8.74 18.82
C LEU A 299 1.67 -8.65 17.87
N THR A 300 2.87 -8.46 18.40
CA THR A 300 4.11 -8.42 17.63
C THR A 300 4.39 -9.76 16.93
N ARG A 301 4.16 -10.87 17.63
CA ARG A 301 4.28 -12.20 17.04
C ARG A 301 3.28 -12.41 15.89
N TRP A 302 2.04 -12.04 16.12
CA TRP A 302 0.99 -12.13 15.09
C TRP A 302 1.34 -11.27 13.86
N PHE A 303 1.85 -10.04 14.06
CA PHE A 303 2.34 -9.20 12.97
C PHE A 303 3.40 -9.92 12.12
N LYS A 304 4.42 -10.50 12.77
CA LYS A 304 5.50 -11.23 12.07
C LYS A 304 4.99 -12.44 11.29
N GLU A 305 4.11 -13.21 11.89
CA GLU A 305 3.49 -14.38 11.26
C GLU A 305 2.60 -13.99 10.08
N PHE A 306 1.81 -12.93 10.24
CA PHE A 306 0.87 -12.47 9.22
C PHE A 306 1.56 -11.80 8.03
N THR A 307 2.55 -10.93 8.28
CA THR A 307 3.21 -10.15 7.23
C THR A 307 4.48 -10.79 6.68
N GLY A 308 5.08 -11.71 7.44
CA GLY A 308 6.41 -12.24 7.16
C GLY A 308 7.54 -11.21 7.35
N LEU A 309 7.25 -10.08 8.00
CA LEU A 309 8.21 -9.00 8.27
C LEU A 309 8.69 -9.08 9.71
N GLU A 310 9.98 -8.88 9.95
CA GLU A 310 10.54 -8.83 11.29
C GLU A 310 10.22 -7.54 12.04
N ASN A 311 10.18 -6.41 11.32
CA ASN A 311 9.93 -5.08 11.86
C ASN A 311 8.97 -4.29 10.94
N ILE A 312 8.40 -3.23 11.47
CA ILE A 312 7.66 -2.24 10.67
C ILE A 312 8.64 -1.63 9.66
N PRO A 313 8.36 -1.69 8.34
CA PRO A 313 9.30 -1.25 7.30
C PRO A 313 9.80 0.18 7.43
N MET A 314 9.05 1.02 8.14
CA MET A 314 9.28 2.45 8.29
C MET A 314 10.01 2.83 9.58
N SER A 315 10.35 1.84 10.43
CA SER A 315 10.84 2.10 11.80
C SER A 315 12.28 2.60 11.88
N ASP A 316 13.12 2.27 10.90
CA ASP A 316 14.57 2.43 10.98
C ASP A 316 15.14 3.70 10.33
N ARG A 317 14.29 4.56 9.76
CA ARG A 317 14.72 5.72 8.96
C ARG A 317 14.11 7.06 9.41
N GLY A 318 13.61 7.12 10.62
CA GLY A 318 12.89 8.31 11.10
C GLY A 318 11.54 8.55 10.43
N LEU A 319 10.99 7.54 9.76
CA LEU A 319 9.73 7.60 9.03
C LEU A 319 8.51 7.33 9.90
N ALA A 320 8.70 6.79 11.10
CA ALA A 320 7.65 6.51 12.09
C ALA A 320 8.23 6.43 13.50
N ILE A 321 7.37 6.49 14.50
CA ILE A 321 7.67 6.12 15.88
C ILE A 321 7.14 4.70 16.10
N VAL A 322 7.98 3.80 16.60
CA VAL A 322 7.54 2.48 17.04
C VAL A 322 7.70 2.40 18.55
N ILE A 323 6.61 2.10 19.24
CA ILE A 323 6.57 1.93 20.69
C ILE A 323 6.74 0.44 20.99
N GLU A 324 7.91 0.08 21.50
CA GLU A 324 8.28 -1.30 21.79
C GLU A 324 8.12 -1.66 23.28
N SER A 325 7.89 -0.64 24.13
CA SER A 325 7.57 -0.83 25.56
C SER A 325 6.52 0.16 26.04
N LYS A 326 5.72 -0.24 27.04
CA LYS A 326 4.72 0.64 27.65
C LYS A 326 5.32 1.91 28.27
N SER A 327 6.55 1.85 28.74
CA SER A 327 7.26 3.00 29.33
C SER A 327 7.55 4.11 28.32
N GLU A 328 7.55 3.82 27.03
CA GLU A 328 7.75 4.82 25.97
C GLU A 328 6.48 5.61 25.62
N LEU A 329 5.30 5.11 26.02
CA LEU A 329 4.02 5.76 25.68
C LEU A 329 3.94 7.21 26.13
N ALA A 330 4.43 7.54 27.32
CA ALA A 330 4.39 8.92 27.83
C ALA A 330 5.19 9.90 26.95
N GLY A 331 6.26 9.43 26.32
CA GLY A 331 7.15 10.25 25.50
C GLY A 331 6.52 10.77 24.20
N ILE A 332 5.49 10.08 23.66
CA ILE A 332 4.84 10.51 22.42
C ILE A 332 3.92 11.72 22.59
N PHE A 333 3.62 12.11 23.83
CA PHE A 333 2.77 13.28 24.15
C PHE A 333 3.57 14.55 24.39
N ASP A 334 4.91 14.49 24.45
CA ASP A 334 5.75 15.67 24.56
C ASP A 334 5.71 16.51 23.29
N LEU A 335 5.18 17.73 23.38
CA LEU A 335 4.92 18.59 22.22
C LEU A 335 6.19 18.98 21.46
N GLU A 336 7.33 19.17 22.15
CA GLU A 336 8.60 19.46 21.48
C GLU A 336 9.12 18.23 20.72
N SER A 337 9.04 17.07 21.34
CA SER A 337 9.36 15.80 20.69
C SER A 337 8.49 15.56 19.47
N VAL A 338 7.19 15.76 19.57
CA VAL A 338 6.25 15.64 18.43
C VAL A 338 6.65 16.58 17.28
N ARG A 339 6.93 17.86 17.58
CA ARG A 339 7.36 18.83 16.54
C ARG A 339 8.66 18.40 15.87
N SER A 340 9.63 17.95 16.66
CA SER A 340 10.91 17.45 16.13
C SER A 340 10.71 16.23 15.24
N LYS A 341 9.91 15.27 15.68
CA LYS A 341 9.61 14.05 14.93
C LYS A 341 8.81 14.31 13.65
N LYS A 342 7.86 15.24 13.65
CA LYS A 342 7.16 15.69 12.43
C LYS A 342 8.15 16.21 11.38
N LEU A 343 9.11 17.04 11.79
CA LEU A 343 10.12 17.60 10.90
C LEU A 343 11.08 16.51 10.39
N GLU A 344 11.49 15.59 11.26
CA GLU A 344 12.34 14.45 10.90
C GLU A 344 11.62 13.57 9.84
N CYS A 345 10.39 13.15 10.13
CA CYS A 345 9.58 12.31 9.24
C CYS A 345 9.38 12.99 7.87
N TRP A 346 9.02 14.27 7.87
CA TRP A 346 8.84 15.07 6.65
C TRP A 346 10.09 15.19 5.77
N LYS A 347 11.30 15.25 6.37
CA LYS A 347 12.57 15.21 5.66
C LYS A 347 12.88 13.81 5.15
N SER A 348 12.72 12.81 5.99
CA SER A 348 13.05 11.42 5.70
C SER A 348 12.23 10.86 4.54
N VAL A 349 10.92 11.19 4.44
CA VAL A 349 10.12 10.71 3.29
C VAL A 349 10.68 11.20 1.95
N ARG A 350 11.22 12.40 1.90
CA ARG A 350 11.82 12.98 0.69
C ARG A 350 13.18 12.40 0.33
N GLU A 351 13.88 11.88 1.32
CA GLU A 351 15.15 11.19 1.12
C GLU A 351 14.98 9.77 0.63
N PHE A 352 13.97 9.06 1.16
CA PHE A 352 13.85 7.62 0.98
C PHE A 352 12.75 7.18 0.02
N PHE A 353 11.78 8.03 -0.28
CA PHE A 353 10.67 7.64 -1.16
C PHE A 353 10.77 8.28 -2.54
N PRO A 354 10.58 7.51 -3.61
CA PRO A 354 10.45 8.05 -4.95
C PRO A 354 9.13 8.79 -5.10
N GLU A 355 9.09 9.75 -6.03
CA GLU A 355 7.85 10.47 -6.36
C GLU A 355 6.81 9.54 -7.00
N SER A 356 5.75 9.22 -6.27
CA SER A 356 4.68 8.33 -6.72
C SER A 356 3.97 8.81 -7.99
N SER A 357 3.91 10.12 -8.22
CA SER A 357 3.34 10.71 -9.44
C SER A 357 4.08 10.33 -10.73
N LYS A 358 5.35 9.95 -10.64
CA LYS A 358 6.19 9.55 -11.78
C LYS A 358 6.29 8.04 -11.96
N GLY A 359 5.82 7.25 -11.01
CA GLY A 359 6.04 5.80 -10.96
C GLY A 359 5.59 5.05 -12.21
N ALA A 360 4.39 5.31 -12.69
CA ALA A 360 3.88 4.66 -13.89
C ALA A 360 4.69 5.02 -15.15
N LYS A 361 5.10 6.28 -15.29
CA LYS A 361 5.92 6.73 -16.41
C LYS A 361 7.29 6.05 -16.39
N VAL A 362 7.94 6.00 -15.23
CA VAL A 362 9.22 5.31 -15.04
C VAL A 362 9.09 3.83 -15.40
N ALA A 363 8.01 3.16 -14.93
CA ALA A 363 7.75 1.77 -15.22
C ALA A 363 7.58 1.51 -16.72
N VAL A 364 6.75 2.31 -17.42
CA VAL A 364 6.51 2.17 -18.87
C VAL A 364 7.78 2.41 -19.66
N GLU A 365 8.53 3.46 -19.37
CA GLU A 365 9.80 3.77 -20.04
C GLU A 365 10.82 2.63 -19.85
N LEU A 366 10.97 2.11 -18.64
CA LEU A 366 11.86 1.00 -18.32
C LEU A 366 11.47 -0.27 -19.10
N ILE A 367 10.20 -0.66 -19.06
CA ILE A 367 9.70 -1.86 -19.74
C ILE A 367 9.95 -1.78 -21.25
N LEU A 368 9.61 -0.64 -21.87
CA LEU A 368 9.79 -0.45 -23.30
C LEU A 368 11.27 -0.38 -23.71
N ASN A 369 12.13 0.20 -22.89
CA ASN A 369 13.58 0.23 -23.15
C ASN A 369 14.19 -1.18 -23.04
N ASN A 370 13.77 -1.98 -22.05
CA ASN A 370 14.21 -3.37 -21.93
C ASN A 370 13.78 -4.21 -23.14
N TYR A 371 12.54 -4.04 -23.60
CA TYR A 371 12.03 -4.70 -24.79
C TYR A 371 12.88 -4.33 -26.03
N LYS A 372 13.08 -3.03 -26.30
CA LYS A 372 13.90 -2.55 -27.44
C LYS A 372 15.34 -3.06 -27.38
N THR A 373 15.90 -3.19 -26.20
CA THR A 373 17.27 -3.72 -26.02
C THR A 373 17.33 -5.21 -26.34
N LYS A 374 16.33 -5.98 -25.90
CA LYS A 374 16.22 -7.43 -26.22
C LYS A 374 16.11 -7.65 -27.73
N GLN A 375 15.29 -6.86 -28.43
CA GLN A 375 15.12 -6.95 -29.90
C GLN A 375 16.38 -6.65 -30.69
N LYS A 376 17.30 -5.84 -30.16
CA LYS A 376 18.59 -5.53 -30.83
C LYS A 376 19.62 -6.63 -30.65
N LEU A 377 19.42 -7.53 -29.68
CA LEU A 377 20.33 -8.66 -29.38
C LEU A 377 19.93 -9.96 -30.06
N CYS A 378 18.70 -10.05 -30.54
CA CYS A 378 18.17 -11.14 -31.38
C CYS A 378 18.32 -10.81 -32.86
#